data_8244d6d538ad58f9e384b3a84e1198a8
#
_entry.id   8244d6d538ad58f9e384b3a84e1198a8
#
_cell.length_a   1.000
_cell.length_b   1.000
_cell.length_c   1.000
_cell.angle_alpha   90.00
_cell.angle_beta   90.00
_cell.angle_gamma   90.00
#
_symmetry.space_group_name_H-M   'P 1'
#
loop_
_entity.id
_entity.type
_entity.pdbx_description
1 polymer ?
#
loop_
_entity_poly.entity_id
_entity_poly.type
_entity_poly.pdbx_seq_one_letter_code
_entity_poly.pdbx_strand_id
1 'polypeptide(L)'
;MDSNDSNHPGNKNERPSRREFLTRVGFMAGGMALFGLPNFRSSGAQAALQSSMTGAHSMLELEGEVIPVKSVDGGFPKADVILDPPNSVPPFVKKHVGPPRSQEVVMECFPIMPKQLLEWVTNTLNMNFIRKNGAVITTDFNYVEQSRLQFNNAVITEIGFPACEGASKDPGFLTLKFAPEFTTPLAGKGTVTTPKSTQKIWPKSNYRLAIPGLDCTQVSKIEAFTVKQKFAPEAIGLARDFVKQPGTLEFPNLALTLSESSAGTFYAWFQDMVLRGKAGEESEKIGTLELLDPTLTTTLLTITFNHLGIFAFGPEKVAAGTDTIRRVKVEMYCEQITIAPGKG
;
A
#
# COMPACT_ATOMS: atom_id res chain seq x y z
N MET A 1 29.80 74.76 35.81
CA MET A 1 30.32 74.91 34.48
C MET A 1 30.26 73.52 33.90
N ASP A 2 29.23 73.37 33.09
CA ASP A 2 29.00 72.69 31.85
C ASP A 2 29.07 71.13 31.94
N SER A 3 27.96 70.44 32.04
CA SER A 3 26.93 70.09 31.05
C SER A 3 27.52 69.47 29.80
N ASN A 4 27.29 68.14 29.61
CA ASN A 4 26.69 67.74 28.37
C ASN A 4 26.06 66.31 28.50
N ASP A 5 24.77 66.37 28.38
CA ASP A 5 23.88 65.22 28.10
C ASP A 5 24.10 64.74 26.69
N SER A 6 24.23 63.48 26.48
CA SER A 6 24.01 62.83 25.17
C SER A 6 23.26 61.59 25.34
N ASN A 7 21.97 61.69 25.12
CA ASN A 7 20.96 60.70 24.95
C ASN A 7 21.33 59.72 23.77
N HIS A 8 21.46 58.43 24.03
CA HIS A 8 21.55 57.41 23.00
C HIS A 8 20.38 56.44 23.15
N PRO A 9 19.50 56.29 22.14
CA PRO A 9 18.40 55.35 22.22
C PRO A 9 18.90 53.91 22.05
N GLY A 10 18.75 53.13 23.10
CA GLY A 10 19.03 51.71 23.12
C GLY A 10 18.11 50.91 22.18
N ASN A 11 18.73 50.28 21.23
CA ASN A 11 18.09 49.28 20.35
C ASN A 11 17.86 47.97 21.14
N LYS A 12 16.66 47.79 21.68
CA LYS A 12 16.25 46.54 22.32
C LYS A 12 15.83 45.53 21.24
N ASN A 13 16.76 44.76 20.77
CA ASN A 13 16.46 43.48 20.09
C ASN A 13 16.10 42.44 21.16
N GLU A 14 14.87 42.48 21.64
CA GLU A 14 14.32 41.39 22.45
C GLU A 14 14.04 40.17 21.56
N ARG A 15 14.81 39.12 21.75
CA ARG A 15 14.51 37.80 21.15
C ARG A 15 13.23 37.29 21.82
N PRO A 16 12.23 36.85 21.06
CA PRO A 16 11.01 36.29 21.63
C PRO A 16 11.33 35.04 22.48
N SER A 17 10.70 34.97 23.65
CA SER A 17 10.91 33.86 24.58
C SER A 17 10.37 32.54 24.00
N ARG A 18 10.93 31.41 24.43
CA ARG A 18 10.47 30.07 24.03
C ARG A 18 8.96 29.86 24.21
N ARG A 19 8.32 30.58 25.11
CA ARG A 19 6.86 30.49 25.32
C ARG A 19 6.05 31.17 24.21
N GLU A 20 6.51 32.29 23.68
CA GLU A 20 5.81 32.97 22.57
C GLU A 20 5.95 32.22 21.26
N PHE A 21 7.04 31.48 21.05
CA PHE A 21 7.19 30.60 19.89
C PHE A 21 6.22 29.40 19.92
N LEU A 22 5.99 28.85 21.11
CA LEU A 22 5.08 27.68 21.27
C LEU A 22 3.59 28.05 21.20
N THR A 23 3.21 29.28 21.50
CA THR A 23 1.81 29.73 21.41
C THR A 23 1.39 30.03 19.96
N ARG A 24 2.34 30.23 19.04
CA ARG A 24 2.06 30.40 17.59
C ARG A 24 2.07 29.09 16.80
N VAL A 25 2.51 27.96 17.39
CA VAL A 25 2.55 26.63 16.75
C VAL A 25 1.43 25.70 17.24
N GLY A 26 0.64 26.15 18.20
CA GLY A 26 -0.48 25.38 18.73
C GLY A 26 -1.75 25.59 17.92
N PHE A 27 -2.03 24.75 16.99
CA PHE A 27 -3.27 24.32 16.37
C PHE A 27 -3.05 23.99 14.89
N MET A 28 -2.49 22.84 14.62
CA MET A 28 -2.64 22.14 13.35
C MET A 28 -2.50 20.64 13.59
N ALA A 29 -3.48 20.04 14.22
CA ALA A 29 -3.76 18.62 14.05
C ALA A 29 -4.67 18.52 12.83
N GLY A 30 -4.19 17.91 11.74
CA GLY A 30 -5.02 17.56 10.57
C GLY A 30 -4.93 18.54 9.40
N GLY A 31 -3.77 18.71 8.82
CA GLY A 31 -3.62 19.43 7.55
C GLY A 31 -2.16 19.49 7.14
N MET A 32 -1.81 18.87 6.02
CA MET A 32 -0.49 19.07 5.41
C MET A 32 -0.28 20.56 5.12
N ALA A 33 0.56 21.22 5.92
CA ALA A 33 1.03 22.54 5.60
C ALA A 33 2.11 22.42 4.50
N LEU A 34 1.77 22.74 3.26
CA LEU A 34 2.72 23.02 2.19
C LEU A 34 3.41 24.35 2.52
N PHE A 35 4.55 24.28 3.19
CA PHE A 35 5.41 25.44 3.38
C PHE A 35 6.15 25.75 2.08
N GLY A 36 5.81 26.89 1.51
CA GLY A 36 6.63 27.79 0.70
C GLY A 36 7.53 27.17 -0.37
N LEU A 37 7.02 26.90 -1.56
CA LEU A 37 7.82 26.89 -2.77
C LEU A 37 7.88 28.32 -3.32
N PRO A 38 9.02 29.01 -3.30
CA PRO A 38 9.16 30.29 -3.99
C PRO A 38 9.17 30.04 -5.48
N ASN A 39 8.28 30.70 -6.22
CA ASN A 39 8.20 30.79 -7.68
C ASN A 39 7.44 29.68 -8.44
N PHE A 40 6.36 29.10 -7.91
CA PHE A 40 5.30 28.59 -8.79
C PHE A 40 4.35 29.73 -9.14
N ARG A 41 4.70 30.53 -10.14
CA ARG A 41 3.78 31.46 -10.79
C ARG A 41 2.86 30.68 -11.75
N SER A 42 1.83 30.05 -11.20
CA SER A 42 0.59 29.88 -11.92
C SER A 42 -0.52 30.42 -11.06
N SER A 43 -1.13 31.49 -11.47
CA SER A 43 -2.23 32.17 -10.78
C SER A 43 -3.45 31.29 -10.48
N GLY A 44 -3.50 30.04 -11.00
CA GLY A 44 -4.51 29.06 -10.71
C GLY A 44 -4.23 28.16 -9.50
N ALA A 45 -2.95 27.89 -9.19
CA ALA A 45 -2.59 27.01 -8.07
C ALA A 45 -2.69 27.72 -6.71
N GLN A 46 -2.51 29.04 -6.68
CA GLN A 46 -2.61 29.83 -5.45
C GLN A 46 -4.05 30.05 -4.96
N ALA A 47 -5.02 30.09 -5.88
CA ALA A 47 -6.44 30.21 -5.53
C ALA A 47 -7.01 28.91 -4.94
N ALA A 48 -6.49 27.76 -5.37
CA ALA A 48 -6.90 26.44 -4.87
C ALA A 48 -6.40 26.15 -3.44
N LEU A 49 -5.33 26.82 -2.99
CA LEU A 49 -4.76 26.64 -1.64
C LEU A 49 -5.46 27.47 -0.55
N GLN A 50 -6.39 28.35 -0.91
CA GLN A 50 -7.08 29.26 0.04
C GLN A 50 -8.43 28.74 0.55
N SER A 51 -8.98 27.69 -0.05
CA SER A 51 -10.18 27.02 0.48
C SER A 51 -9.77 25.78 1.29
N SER A 52 -10.41 25.55 2.43
CA SER A 52 -10.27 24.30 3.16
C SER A 52 -10.75 23.15 2.26
N MET A 53 -9.82 22.36 1.73
CA MET A 53 -10.17 21.21 0.88
C MET A 53 -10.64 20.07 1.76
N THR A 54 -11.91 19.71 1.65
CA THR A 54 -12.43 18.47 2.23
C THR A 54 -12.38 17.39 1.15
N GLY A 55 -11.42 16.47 1.24
CA GLY A 55 -11.39 15.29 0.38
C GLY A 55 -12.50 14.31 0.79
N ALA A 56 -13.41 13.99 -0.11
CA ALA A 56 -14.47 13.04 0.13
C ALA A 56 -14.22 11.67 -0.51
N HIS A 57 -13.65 11.68 -1.73
CA HIS A 57 -13.36 10.45 -2.47
C HIS A 57 -11.94 10.48 -3.02
N SER A 58 -11.30 9.32 -2.99
CA SER A 58 -10.02 9.08 -3.64
C SER A 58 -10.23 8.20 -4.87
N MET A 59 -9.54 8.54 -5.95
CA MET A 59 -9.64 7.82 -7.21
C MET A 59 -8.27 7.65 -7.83
N LEU A 60 -8.09 6.52 -8.51
CA LEU A 60 -6.94 6.27 -9.36
C LEU A 60 -7.38 6.40 -10.82
N GLU A 61 -6.70 7.19 -11.61
CA GLU A 61 -6.83 7.20 -13.06
C GLU A 61 -5.66 6.43 -13.66
N LEU A 62 -5.97 5.40 -14.43
CA LEU A 62 -4.99 4.62 -15.20
C LEU A 62 -5.36 4.66 -16.67
N GLU A 63 -4.50 5.27 -17.49
CA GLU A 63 -4.69 5.31 -18.94
C GLU A 63 -6.11 5.75 -19.36
N GLY A 64 -6.69 6.72 -18.62
CA GLY A 64 -8.02 7.27 -18.87
C GLY A 64 -9.17 6.53 -18.20
N GLU A 65 -8.95 5.37 -17.57
CA GLU A 65 -9.96 4.71 -16.75
C GLU A 65 -9.90 5.23 -15.31
N VAL A 66 -11.03 5.75 -14.80
CA VAL A 66 -11.16 6.25 -13.43
C VAL A 66 -11.66 5.14 -12.52
N ILE A 67 -10.88 4.85 -11.48
CA ILE A 67 -11.06 3.74 -10.57
C ILE A 67 -11.26 4.28 -9.15
N PRO A 68 -12.45 4.15 -8.55
CA PRO A 68 -12.62 4.51 -7.14
C PRO A 68 -11.81 3.58 -6.25
N VAL A 69 -11.12 4.16 -5.27
CA VAL A 69 -10.32 3.43 -4.27
C VAL A 69 -10.78 3.79 -2.87
N LYS A 70 -10.49 2.93 -1.90
CA LYS A 70 -10.86 3.16 -0.50
C LYS A 70 -10.01 4.27 0.12
N SER A 71 -8.71 4.22 -0.12
CA SER A 71 -7.74 5.19 0.39
C SER A 71 -6.50 5.23 -0.51
N VAL A 72 -5.82 6.37 -0.52
CA VAL A 72 -4.52 6.55 -1.18
C VAL A 72 -3.64 7.41 -0.27
N ASP A 73 -2.36 7.04 -0.17
CA ASP A 73 -1.34 7.78 0.54
C ASP A 73 -0.01 7.78 -0.24
N GLY A 74 0.83 8.78 -0.03
CA GLY A 74 2.15 8.89 -0.64
C GLY A 74 2.16 9.56 -2.01
N GLY A 75 3.17 9.21 -2.81
CA GLY A 75 3.37 9.72 -4.18
C GLY A 75 4.00 11.10 -4.31
N PHE A 76 4.10 11.88 -3.24
CA PHE A 76 4.68 13.22 -3.31
C PHE A 76 6.21 13.18 -3.49
N PRO A 77 6.78 14.15 -4.21
CA PRO A 77 8.22 14.26 -4.33
C PRO A 77 8.85 14.62 -2.98
N LYS A 78 9.91 13.91 -2.62
CA LYS A 78 10.70 14.11 -1.42
C LYS A 78 12.18 14.16 -1.79
N ALA A 79 12.96 15.00 -1.13
CA ALA A 79 14.40 15.03 -1.28
C ALA A 79 15.09 14.68 0.03
N ASP A 80 16.23 14.01 -0.07
CA ASP A 80 17.06 13.70 1.07
C ASP A 80 17.89 14.93 1.49
N VAL A 81 18.18 15.05 2.77
CA VAL A 81 19.11 16.06 3.28
C VAL A 81 20.52 15.47 3.28
N ILE A 82 21.38 16.03 2.44
CA ILE A 82 22.77 15.66 2.34
C ILE A 82 23.58 16.50 3.34
N LEU A 83 24.45 15.83 4.09
CA LEU A 83 25.36 16.46 5.01
C LEU A 83 26.72 16.62 4.33
N ASP A 84 27.29 17.83 4.31
CA ASP A 84 28.65 18.01 3.86
C ASP A 84 29.64 17.37 4.85
N PRO A 85 30.71 16.73 4.37
CA PRO A 85 31.71 16.16 5.27
C PRO A 85 32.33 17.25 6.17
N PRO A 86 32.75 16.89 7.39
CA PRO A 86 33.19 17.84 8.42
C PRO A 86 34.55 18.51 8.18
N ASN A 87 34.92 18.73 6.92
CA ASN A 87 36.23 19.35 6.56
C ASN A 87 36.22 20.87 6.55
N SER A 88 35.13 21.52 6.92
CA SER A 88 35.03 22.97 6.89
C SER A 88 34.71 23.49 8.26
N VAL A 89 35.63 24.32 8.76
CA VAL A 89 35.53 25.24 9.89
C VAL A 89 34.25 25.10 10.75
N PRO A 90 34.40 24.63 12.01
CA PRO A 90 33.26 24.48 12.93
C PRO A 90 32.57 25.83 13.22
N PRO A 91 31.33 25.83 13.74
CA PRO A 91 30.71 24.73 14.50
C PRO A 91 29.50 24.07 13.81
N PHE A 92 29.20 24.34 12.55
CA PHE A 92 27.97 23.87 11.92
C PHE A 92 28.24 22.93 10.74
N VAL A 93 27.60 21.75 10.76
CA VAL A 93 27.53 20.88 9.61
C VAL A 93 26.62 21.53 8.56
N LYS A 94 27.17 21.82 7.40
CA LYS A 94 26.38 22.33 6.28
C LYS A 94 25.47 21.23 5.76
N LYS A 95 24.26 21.60 5.39
CA LYS A 95 23.23 20.72 4.85
C LYS A 95 22.72 21.29 3.54
N HIS A 96 22.49 20.43 2.57
CA HIS A 96 21.84 20.81 1.33
C HIS A 96 20.82 19.75 0.91
N VAL A 97 19.92 20.14 0.02
CA VAL A 97 18.85 19.27 -0.47
C VAL A 97 19.37 18.48 -1.66
N GLY A 98 19.25 17.16 -1.59
CA GLY A 98 19.57 16.25 -2.66
C GLY A 98 18.55 16.27 -3.82
N PRO A 99 18.70 15.41 -4.82
CA PRO A 99 17.75 15.30 -5.91
C PRO A 99 16.39 14.80 -5.39
N PRO A 100 15.26 15.30 -5.95
CA PRO A 100 13.94 14.84 -5.57
C PRO A 100 13.71 13.40 -6.01
N ARG A 101 13.01 12.63 -5.17
CA ARG A 101 12.53 11.28 -5.46
C ARG A 101 11.02 11.23 -5.22
N SER A 102 10.28 10.59 -6.09
CA SER A 102 8.86 10.33 -5.83
C SER A 102 8.71 9.23 -4.78
N GLN A 103 7.87 9.48 -3.78
CA GLN A 103 7.49 8.47 -2.79
C GLN A 103 6.64 7.38 -3.47
N GLU A 104 6.64 6.18 -2.89
CA GLU A 104 5.68 5.16 -3.29
C GLU A 104 4.26 5.62 -2.97
N VAL A 105 3.34 5.24 -3.83
CA VAL A 105 1.91 5.39 -3.60
C VAL A 105 1.40 4.09 -2.99
N VAL A 106 0.69 4.21 -1.88
CA VAL A 106 0.01 3.09 -1.21
C VAL A 106 -1.49 3.31 -1.33
N MET A 107 -2.20 2.33 -1.85
CA MET A 107 -3.66 2.42 -1.96
C MET A 107 -4.36 1.16 -1.48
N GLU A 108 -5.58 1.34 -0.97
CA GLU A 108 -6.51 0.26 -0.68
C GLU A 108 -7.57 0.21 -1.79
N CYS A 109 -7.70 -0.92 -2.44
CA CYS A 109 -8.64 -1.14 -3.53
C CYS A 109 -9.62 -2.28 -3.23
N PHE A 110 -10.75 -2.26 -3.93
CA PHE A 110 -11.76 -3.30 -3.83
C PHE A 110 -11.31 -4.56 -4.61
N PRO A 111 -11.78 -5.76 -4.22
CA PRO A 111 -11.45 -7.00 -4.93
C PRO A 111 -11.92 -7.02 -6.39
N ILE A 112 -13.02 -6.32 -6.70
CA ILE A 112 -13.45 -6.14 -8.09
C ILE A 112 -12.58 -5.06 -8.71
N MET A 113 -11.65 -5.48 -9.54
CA MET A 113 -10.74 -4.57 -10.23
C MET A 113 -11.26 -4.24 -11.62
N PRO A 114 -11.33 -2.96 -12.01
CA PRO A 114 -11.53 -2.56 -13.40
C PRO A 114 -10.40 -3.09 -14.31
N LYS A 115 -10.68 -3.11 -15.60
CA LYS A 115 -9.83 -3.79 -16.60
C LYS A 115 -8.36 -3.35 -16.53
N GLN A 116 -8.09 -2.04 -16.50
CA GLN A 116 -6.71 -1.53 -16.51
C GLN A 116 -5.93 -1.90 -15.25
N LEU A 117 -6.60 -1.88 -14.08
CA LEU A 117 -5.97 -2.25 -12.82
C LEU A 117 -5.74 -3.77 -12.75
N LEU A 118 -6.74 -4.57 -13.14
CA LEU A 118 -6.61 -6.03 -13.18
C LEU A 118 -5.48 -6.47 -14.12
N GLU A 119 -5.41 -5.88 -15.32
CA GLU A 119 -4.35 -6.14 -16.28
C GLU A 119 -2.96 -5.80 -15.71
N TRP A 120 -2.83 -4.65 -15.04
CA TRP A 120 -1.57 -4.25 -14.44
C TRP A 120 -1.11 -5.22 -13.35
N VAL A 121 -2.03 -5.58 -12.43
CA VAL A 121 -1.74 -6.55 -11.35
C VAL A 121 -1.43 -7.94 -11.92
N THR A 122 -2.22 -8.42 -12.88
CA THR A 122 -2.01 -9.76 -13.50
C THR A 122 -0.68 -9.83 -14.24
N ASN A 123 -0.34 -8.79 -15.03
CA ASN A 123 0.94 -8.73 -15.71
C ASN A 123 2.12 -8.73 -14.73
N THR A 124 2.00 -7.97 -13.64
CA THR A 124 3.03 -7.96 -12.59
C THR A 124 3.22 -9.34 -11.97
N LEU A 125 2.14 -10.03 -11.59
CA LEU A 125 2.20 -11.39 -11.02
C LEU A 125 2.79 -12.42 -11.99
N ASN A 126 2.64 -12.20 -13.29
CA ASN A 126 3.25 -13.02 -14.35
C ASN A 126 4.66 -12.56 -14.74
N MET A 127 5.29 -11.69 -13.93
CA MET A 127 6.63 -11.13 -14.17
C MET A 127 6.76 -10.35 -15.50
N ASN A 128 5.64 -9.90 -16.06
CA ASN A 128 5.60 -8.98 -17.18
C ASN A 128 5.41 -7.55 -16.64
N PHE A 129 6.52 -6.88 -16.35
CA PHE A 129 6.53 -5.60 -15.63
C PHE A 129 6.18 -4.42 -16.53
N ILE A 130 4.89 -4.20 -16.73
CA ILE A 130 4.37 -3.08 -17.50
C ILE A 130 4.38 -1.82 -16.64
N ARG A 131 4.94 -0.74 -17.18
CA ARG A 131 4.89 0.59 -16.59
C ARG A 131 3.58 1.28 -16.97
N LYS A 132 2.93 1.92 -16.02
CA LYS A 132 1.68 2.65 -16.24
C LYS A 132 1.82 4.13 -15.90
N ASN A 133 1.06 4.94 -16.65
CA ASN A 133 0.88 6.36 -16.38
C ASN A 133 -0.53 6.60 -15.86
N GLY A 134 -0.68 7.64 -15.03
CA GLY A 134 -1.98 7.94 -14.48
C GLY A 134 -1.97 9.12 -13.53
N ALA A 135 -3.00 9.20 -12.71
CA ALA A 135 -3.10 10.20 -11.67
C ALA A 135 -3.84 9.67 -10.43
N VAL A 136 -3.42 10.13 -9.26
CA VAL A 136 -4.21 10.05 -8.03
C VAL A 136 -5.05 11.31 -7.94
N ILE A 137 -6.36 11.15 -7.84
CA ILE A 137 -7.33 12.25 -7.83
C ILE A 137 -8.06 12.27 -6.49
N THR A 138 -8.14 13.43 -5.88
CA THR A 138 -9.00 13.67 -4.71
C THR A 138 -10.16 14.57 -5.13
N THR A 139 -11.39 14.18 -4.80
CA THR A 139 -12.59 14.95 -5.11
C THR A 139 -13.34 15.34 -3.84
N ASP A 140 -14.25 16.30 -3.96
CA ASP A 140 -15.27 16.56 -2.96
C ASP A 140 -16.43 15.55 -3.06
N PHE A 141 -17.47 15.74 -2.24
CA PHE A 141 -18.69 14.90 -2.25
C PHE A 141 -19.50 14.96 -3.56
N ASN A 142 -19.31 15.99 -4.37
CA ASN A 142 -19.96 16.17 -5.66
C ASN A 142 -19.08 15.67 -6.83
N TYR A 143 -18.01 14.94 -6.52
CA TYR A 143 -17.02 14.47 -7.50
C TYR A 143 -16.29 15.59 -8.25
N VAL A 144 -16.28 16.81 -7.71
CA VAL A 144 -15.47 17.90 -8.26
C VAL A 144 -14.01 17.68 -7.83
N GLU A 145 -13.12 17.63 -8.80
CA GLU A 145 -11.69 17.39 -8.60
C GLU A 145 -11.07 18.54 -7.80
N GLN A 146 -10.50 18.22 -6.64
CA GLN A 146 -9.83 19.17 -5.75
C GLN A 146 -8.32 19.18 -5.98
N SER A 147 -7.74 18.00 -6.17
CA SER A 147 -6.32 17.86 -6.46
C SER A 147 -6.05 16.66 -7.35
N ARG A 148 -4.96 16.76 -8.12
CA ARG A 148 -4.47 15.72 -9.01
C ARG A 148 -2.97 15.55 -8.81
N LEU A 149 -2.53 14.35 -8.50
CA LEU A 149 -1.13 13.98 -8.50
C LEU A 149 -0.87 13.08 -9.70
N GLN A 150 -0.40 13.68 -10.78
CA GLN A 150 -0.04 12.93 -11.99
C GLN A 150 1.23 12.12 -11.73
N PHE A 151 1.26 10.87 -12.18
CA PHE A 151 2.43 10.02 -12.08
C PHE A 151 2.77 9.39 -13.44
N ASN A 152 4.05 9.10 -13.65
CA ASN A 152 4.55 8.54 -14.88
C ASN A 152 5.44 7.33 -14.60
N ASN A 153 5.41 6.36 -15.53
CA ASN A 153 6.23 5.16 -15.52
C ASN A 153 6.20 4.40 -14.20
N ALA A 154 5.02 4.30 -13.59
CA ALA A 154 4.85 3.60 -12.32
C ALA A 154 4.95 2.08 -12.49
N VAL A 155 5.60 1.42 -11.55
CA VAL A 155 5.67 -0.05 -11.43
C VAL A 155 5.09 -0.47 -10.08
N ILE A 156 4.40 -1.61 -10.05
CA ILE A 156 3.88 -2.18 -8.80
C ILE A 156 5.07 -2.70 -7.98
N THR A 157 5.09 -2.37 -6.68
CA THR A 157 6.12 -2.81 -5.73
C THR A 157 5.62 -3.85 -4.75
N GLU A 158 4.34 -3.77 -4.36
CA GLU A 158 3.73 -4.76 -3.47
C GLU A 158 2.25 -4.97 -3.82
N ILE A 159 1.79 -6.21 -3.69
CA ILE A 159 0.39 -6.60 -3.80
C ILE A 159 0.03 -7.34 -2.52
N GLY A 160 -0.75 -6.69 -1.66
CA GLY A 160 -1.17 -7.22 -0.36
C GLY A 160 -2.60 -7.72 -0.37
N PHE A 161 -2.78 -8.92 0.18
CA PHE A 161 -4.08 -9.54 0.39
C PHE A 161 -4.36 -9.55 1.90
N PRO A 162 -5.47 -9.00 2.37
CA PRO A 162 -5.80 -9.00 3.78
C PRO A 162 -6.11 -10.42 4.29
N ALA A 163 -6.04 -10.61 5.59
CA ALA A 163 -6.46 -11.85 6.21
C ALA A 163 -7.94 -12.14 5.90
N CYS A 164 -8.24 -13.42 5.61
CA CYS A 164 -9.60 -13.94 5.59
C CYS A 164 -9.88 -14.58 6.96
N GLU A 165 -10.98 -14.23 7.59
CA GLU A 165 -11.31 -14.72 8.93
C GLU A 165 -12.82 -14.92 9.06
N GLY A 166 -13.26 -16.17 9.27
CA GLY A 166 -14.67 -16.55 9.27
C GLY A 166 -15.51 -15.86 10.35
N ALA A 167 -14.90 -15.35 11.41
CA ALA A 167 -15.58 -14.58 12.46
C ALA A 167 -15.65 -13.06 12.18
N SER A 168 -14.88 -12.55 11.22
CA SER A 168 -14.81 -11.11 10.94
C SER A 168 -15.97 -10.64 10.10
N LYS A 169 -16.58 -9.54 10.50
CA LYS A 169 -17.60 -8.81 9.72
C LYS A 169 -17.02 -7.59 8.99
N ASP A 170 -15.73 -7.33 9.17
CA ASP A 170 -15.08 -6.17 8.59
C ASP A 170 -14.98 -6.29 7.07
N PRO A 171 -15.09 -5.18 6.35
CA PRO A 171 -14.80 -5.16 4.92
C PRO A 171 -13.31 -5.42 4.68
N GLY A 172 -13.01 -6.19 3.64
CA GLY A 172 -11.66 -6.44 3.18
C GLY A 172 -11.31 -5.59 1.97
N PHE A 173 -10.06 -5.11 1.94
CA PHE A 173 -9.48 -4.35 0.83
C PHE A 173 -8.13 -4.93 0.49
N LEU A 174 -7.81 -4.95 -0.80
CA LEU A 174 -6.48 -5.30 -1.27
C LEU A 174 -5.59 -4.06 -1.14
N THR A 175 -4.35 -4.26 -0.74
CA THR A 175 -3.36 -3.19 -0.69
C THR A 175 -2.48 -3.26 -1.92
N LEU A 176 -2.37 -2.18 -2.67
CA LEU A 176 -1.46 -2.06 -3.78
C LEU A 176 -0.47 -0.93 -3.50
N LYS A 177 0.83 -1.23 -3.64
CA LYS A 177 1.87 -0.21 -3.65
C LYS A 177 2.50 -0.15 -5.02
N PHE A 178 2.77 1.06 -5.48
CA PHE A 178 3.49 1.28 -6.72
C PHE A 178 4.44 2.46 -6.61
N ALA A 179 5.51 2.40 -7.36
CA ALA A 179 6.55 3.40 -7.38
C ALA A 179 6.57 4.10 -8.74
N PRO A 180 6.16 5.36 -8.82
CA PRO A 180 6.33 6.18 -10.01
C PRO A 180 7.81 6.62 -10.17
N GLU A 181 8.25 6.81 -11.40
CA GLU A 181 9.55 7.45 -11.66
C GLU A 181 9.51 8.91 -11.23
N PHE A 182 8.46 9.62 -11.64
CA PHE A 182 8.23 10.99 -11.18
C PHE A 182 6.74 11.29 -11.04
N THR A 183 6.44 12.28 -10.17
CA THR A 183 5.09 12.77 -9.93
C THR A 183 5.04 14.27 -10.06
N THR A 184 3.89 14.78 -10.51
CA THR A 184 3.62 16.23 -10.65
C THR A 184 2.30 16.56 -9.97
N PRO A 185 2.32 17.34 -8.88
CA PRO A 185 1.09 17.84 -8.28
C PRO A 185 0.46 18.92 -9.17
N LEU A 186 -0.83 18.78 -9.42
CA LEU A 186 -1.64 19.70 -10.24
C LEU A 186 -2.88 20.12 -9.45
N ALA A 187 -3.40 21.31 -9.79
CA ALA A 187 -4.71 21.71 -9.29
C ALA A 187 -5.81 20.88 -9.96
N GLY A 188 -6.85 20.54 -9.19
CA GLY A 188 -8.02 19.83 -9.72
C GLY A 188 -8.76 20.65 -10.77
N LYS A 189 -9.37 19.95 -11.74
CA LYS A 189 -10.13 20.58 -12.81
C LYS A 189 -11.38 19.76 -13.14
N GLY A 190 -12.55 20.41 -13.02
CA GLY A 190 -13.82 19.84 -13.48
C GLY A 190 -14.39 18.76 -12.56
N THR A 191 -15.33 17.99 -13.09
CA THR A 191 -16.03 16.92 -12.39
C THR A 191 -15.55 15.58 -12.92
N VAL A 192 -15.25 14.66 -12.02
CA VAL A 192 -14.82 13.30 -12.38
C VAL A 192 -16.06 12.45 -12.64
N THR A 193 -16.14 11.85 -13.83
CA THR A 193 -17.19 10.88 -14.13
C THR A 193 -16.75 9.52 -13.57
N THR A 194 -17.45 9.08 -12.53
CA THR A 194 -17.24 7.74 -11.99
C THR A 194 -17.99 6.72 -12.83
N PRO A 195 -17.40 5.56 -13.14
CA PRO A 195 -18.16 4.47 -13.70
C PRO A 195 -19.28 4.09 -12.72
N LYS A 196 -20.48 3.82 -13.21
CA LYS A 196 -21.60 3.28 -12.41
C LYS A 196 -21.33 1.84 -11.95
N SER A 197 -20.14 1.56 -11.47
CA SER A 197 -19.81 0.25 -10.97
C SER A 197 -20.35 0.14 -9.56
N THR A 198 -21.26 -0.77 -9.38
CA THR A 198 -21.68 -1.25 -8.07
C THR A 198 -20.46 -1.95 -7.44
N GLN A 199 -19.63 -1.20 -6.73
CA GLN A 199 -18.54 -1.78 -5.97
C GLN A 199 -19.14 -2.61 -4.85
N LYS A 200 -19.13 -3.93 -5.03
CA LYS A 200 -19.54 -4.84 -3.97
C LYS A 200 -18.50 -4.86 -2.87
N ILE A 201 -18.94 -4.56 -1.66
CA ILE A 201 -18.10 -4.69 -0.46
C ILE A 201 -17.87 -6.18 -0.23
N TRP A 202 -16.63 -6.58 -0.02
CA TRP A 202 -16.27 -7.93 0.34
C TRP A 202 -16.05 -8.03 1.85
N PRO A 203 -16.88 -8.81 2.59
CA PRO A 203 -16.61 -9.14 3.99
C PRO A 203 -15.45 -10.14 4.07
N LYS A 204 -14.51 -9.95 5.01
CA LYS A 204 -13.35 -10.85 5.20
C LYS A 204 -13.74 -12.29 5.56
N SER A 205 -14.97 -12.50 6.05
CA SER A 205 -15.54 -13.83 6.33
C SER A 205 -15.98 -14.59 5.09
N ASN A 206 -16.18 -13.88 3.95
CA ASN A 206 -16.77 -14.45 2.76
C ASN A 206 -15.70 -14.93 1.80
N TYR A 207 -15.16 -16.11 2.08
CA TYR A 207 -14.15 -16.75 1.24
C TYR A 207 -14.40 -18.24 1.14
N ARG A 208 -13.83 -18.85 0.13
CA ARG A 208 -13.78 -20.29 -0.07
C ARG A 208 -12.37 -20.70 -0.49
N LEU A 209 -11.76 -21.56 0.30
CA LEU A 209 -10.46 -22.16 -0.02
C LEU A 209 -10.70 -23.58 -0.51
N ALA A 210 -10.05 -23.96 -1.60
CA ALA A 210 -10.04 -25.31 -2.13
C ALA A 210 -8.62 -25.71 -2.50
N ILE A 211 -8.15 -26.81 -1.92
CA ILE A 211 -6.88 -27.45 -2.26
C ILE A 211 -7.20 -28.94 -2.53
N PRO A 212 -7.02 -29.46 -3.75
CA PRO A 212 -7.39 -30.82 -4.09
C PRO A 212 -6.77 -31.86 -3.14
N GLY A 213 -7.63 -32.74 -2.62
CA GLY A 213 -7.24 -33.79 -1.67
C GLY A 213 -7.10 -33.33 -0.23
N LEU A 214 -7.40 -32.07 0.10
CA LEU A 214 -7.40 -31.55 1.47
C LEU A 214 -8.81 -31.12 1.90
N ASP A 215 -9.16 -31.35 3.17
CA ASP A 215 -10.41 -30.86 3.76
C ASP A 215 -10.25 -29.40 4.22
N CYS A 216 -10.65 -28.46 3.37
CA CYS A 216 -10.59 -27.03 3.65
C CYS A 216 -11.89 -26.48 4.31
N THR A 217 -12.88 -27.31 4.63
CA THR A 217 -14.22 -26.89 5.07
C THR A 217 -14.20 -26.17 6.43
N GLN A 218 -13.24 -26.46 7.27
CA GLN A 218 -13.09 -25.89 8.63
C GLN A 218 -11.87 -24.95 8.74
N VAL A 219 -11.40 -24.40 7.62
CA VAL A 219 -10.40 -23.33 7.64
C VAL A 219 -11.08 -22.07 8.16
N SER A 220 -10.72 -21.67 9.35
CA SER A 220 -11.31 -20.51 10.05
C SER A 220 -10.58 -19.21 9.78
N LYS A 221 -9.29 -19.28 9.42
CA LYS A 221 -8.45 -18.13 9.14
C LYS A 221 -7.41 -18.44 8.07
N ILE A 222 -7.18 -17.47 7.19
CA ILE A 222 -6.03 -17.38 6.30
C ILE A 222 -5.33 -16.08 6.68
N GLU A 223 -4.04 -16.14 7.02
CA GLU A 223 -3.28 -14.94 7.38
C GLU A 223 -3.13 -14.01 6.17
N ALA A 224 -2.92 -12.72 6.44
CA ALA A 224 -2.60 -11.77 5.39
C ALA A 224 -1.27 -12.12 4.72
N PHE A 225 -1.20 -11.95 3.41
CA PHE A 225 0.00 -12.25 2.65
C PHE A 225 0.27 -11.15 1.61
N THR A 226 1.54 -10.93 1.27
CA THR A 226 1.95 -9.85 0.37
C THR A 226 3.01 -10.35 -0.59
N VAL A 227 2.73 -10.23 -1.88
CA VAL A 227 3.71 -10.41 -2.95
C VAL A 227 4.54 -9.14 -3.06
N LYS A 228 5.87 -9.27 -3.05
CA LYS A 228 6.79 -8.15 -3.12
C LYS A 228 7.67 -8.23 -4.36
N GLN A 229 7.87 -7.11 -5.01
CA GLN A 229 8.81 -7.01 -6.11
C GLN A 229 10.17 -6.54 -5.60
N LYS A 230 11.22 -7.29 -5.93
CA LYS A 230 12.61 -6.86 -5.71
C LYS A 230 13.02 -5.92 -6.83
N PHE A 231 13.81 -4.91 -6.49
CA PHE A 231 14.38 -3.99 -7.47
C PHE A 231 15.90 -4.16 -7.48
N ALA A 232 16.49 -4.03 -8.66
CA ALA A 232 17.93 -3.92 -8.77
C ALA A 232 18.39 -2.63 -8.06
N PRO A 233 19.63 -2.61 -7.49
CA PRO A 233 20.18 -1.40 -6.91
C PRO A 233 20.12 -0.26 -7.93
N GLU A 234 19.63 0.90 -7.51
CA GLU A 234 19.57 2.08 -8.35
C GLU A 234 21.00 2.50 -8.71
N ALA A 235 21.36 2.44 -9.99
CA ALA A 235 22.56 3.08 -10.48
C ALA A 235 22.28 4.58 -10.61
N ILE A 236 22.97 5.42 -9.86
CA ILE A 236 22.93 6.87 -10.03
C ILE A 236 23.66 7.17 -11.34
N GLY A 237 22.90 7.33 -12.43
CA GLY A 237 23.42 7.80 -13.70
C GLY A 237 23.56 9.32 -13.73
N LEU A 238 23.92 9.87 -14.91
CA LEU A 238 23.96 11.31 -15.17
C LEU A 238 22.56 11.98 -15.15
N ALA A 239 21.48 11.19 -15.22
CA ALA A 239 20.12 11.66 -15.12
C ALA A 239 19.74 11.91 -13.66
N ARG A 240 18.97 12.97 -13.40
CA ARG A 240 18.44 13.30 -12.08
C ARG A 240 17.33 12.32 -11.63
N ASP A 241 16.78 11.55 -12.53
CA ASP A 241 15.64 10.68 -12.33
C ASP A 241 16.12 9.26 -12.01
N PHE A 242 15.53 8.67 -10.96
CA PHE A 242 15.85 7.32 -10.52
C PHE A 242 14.92 6.33 -11.22
N VAL A 243 15.46 5.55 -12.15
CA VAL A 243 14.72 4.48 -12.83
C VAL A 243 14.78 3.21 -11.99
N LYS A 244 13.66 2.81 -11.39
CA LYS A 244 13.57 1.52 -10.70
C LYS A 244 13.54 0.40 -11.73
N GLN A 245 14.51 -0.51 -11.67
CA GLN A 245 14.57 -1.71 -12.49
C GLN A 245 13.87 -2.85 -11.77
N PRO A 246 12.70 -3.32 -12.24
CA PRO A 246 12.02 -4.47 -11.64
C PRO A 246 12.88 -5.72 -11.78
N GLY A 247 12.98 -6.47 -10.69
CA GLY A 247 13.69 -7.76 -10.60
C GLY A 247 12.70 -8.92 -10.46
N THR A 248 12.99 -9.84 -9.53
CA THR A 248 12.15 -11.00 -9.25
C THR A 248 11.02 -10.64 -8.29
N LEU A 249 9.92 -11.42 -8.36
CA LEU A 249 8.88 -11.42 -7.33
C LEU A 249 9.27 -12.34 -6.17
N GLU A 250 8.92 -11.92 -4.98
CA GLU A 250 8.96 -12.72 -3.76
C GLU A 250 7.53 -13.08 -3.39
N PHE A 251 7.20 -14.36 -3.55
CA PHE A 251 5.90 -14.88 -3.14
C PHE A 251 5.93 -15.26 -1.67
N PRO A 252 4.93 -14.87 -0.88
CA PRO A 252 4.88 -15.14 0.55
C PRO A 252 4.47 -16.58 0.83
N ASN A 253 4.82 -17.08 2.01
CA ASN A 253 4.24 -18.30 2.55
C ASN A 253 2.76 -18.06 2.91
N LEU A 254 1.95 -19.11 2.74
CA LEU A 254 0.54 -19.12 3.12
C LEU A 254 0.39 -19.79 4.48
N ALA A 255 -0.26 -19.11 5.43
CA ALA A 255 -0.53 -19.64 6.75
C ALA A 255 -2.04 -19.76 6.98
N LEU A 256 -2.50 -20.93 7.40
CA LEU A 256 -3.89 -21.28 7.66
C LEU A 256 -4.09 -21.67 9.12
N THR A 257 -5.25 -21.37 9.66
CA THR A 257 -5.75 -21.93 10.91
C THR A 257 -7.04 -22.69 10.65
N LEU A 258 -7.11 -23.94 11.08
CA LEU A 258 -8.30 -24.79 10.93
C LEU A 258 -8.57 -25.61 12.17
N SER A 259 -9.79 -26.18 12.25
CA SER A 259 -10.14 -27.09 13.35
C SER A 259 -9.27 -28.35 13.32
N GLU A 260 -8.78 -28.79 14.49
CA GLU A 260 -8.00 -30.05 14.60
C GLU A 260 -8.78 -31.25 14.08
N SER A 261 -10.11 -31.27 14.22
CA SER A 261 -10.96 -32.36 13.74
C SER A 261 -10.92 -32.57 12.22
N SER A 262 -10.66 -31.52 11.43
CA SER A 262 -10.58 -31.55 9.95
C SER A 262 -9.14 -31.52 9.44
N ALA A 263 -8.14 -31.56 10.33
CA ALA A 263 -6.74 -31.42 9.96
C ALA A 263 -6.08 -32.70 9.44
N GLY A 264 -6.78 -33.84 9.44
CA GLY A 264 -6.21 -35.15 9.12
C GLY A 264 -5.57 -35.23 7.75
N THR A 265 -6.19 -34.63 6.71
CA THR A 265 -5.66 -34.61 5.35
C THR A 265 -4.41 -33.74 5.23
N PHE A 266 -4.37 -32.61 5.94
CA PHE A 266 -3.18 -31.75 6.01
C PHE A 266 -2.03 -32.44 6.76
N TYR A 267 -2.35 -33.15 7.84
CA TYR A 267 -1.35 -33.90 8.59
C TYR A 267 -0.74 -35.04 7.75
N ALA A 268 -1.55 -35.76 7.01
CA ALA A 268 -1.06 -36.80 6.11
C ALA A 268 -0.11 -36.24 5.04
N TRP A 269 -0.46 -35.10 4.44
CA TRP A 269 0.40 -34.40 3.50
C TRP A 269 1.70 -33.91 4.14
N PHE A 270 1.63 -33.34 5.35
CA PHE A 270 2.80 -32.94 6.14
C PHE A 270 3.71 -34.15 6.44
N GLN A 271 3.12 -35.29 6.83
CA GLN A 271 3.91 -36.52 7.06
C GLN A 271 4.65 -36.95 5.79
N ASP A 272 4.00 -36.92 4.64
CA ASP A 272 4.62 -37.33 3.40
C ASP A 272 5.74 -36.39 2.97
N MET A 273 5.48 -35.08 2.95
CA MET A 273 6.47 -34.09 2.51
C MET A 273 7.63 -33.92 3.50
N VAL A 274 7.31 -33.75 4.78
CA VAL A 274 8.32 -33.35 5.78
C VAL A 274 8.94 -34.56 6.50
N LEU A 275 8.11 -35.46 7.03
CA LEU A 275 8.62 -36.55 7.84
C LEU A 275 9.17 -37.72 7.01
N ARG A 276 8.59 -37.98 5.83
CA ARG A 276 9.05 -39.02 4.93
C ARG A 276 9.94 -38.53 3.80
N GLY A 277 10.12 -37.22 3.68
CA GLY A 277 11.00 -36.60 2.68
C GLY A 277 10.51 -36.67 1.25
N LYS A 278 9.20 -36.90 1.02
CA LYS A 278 8.59 -36.89 -0.33
C LYS A 278 8.30 -35.45 -0.75
N ALA A 279 9.33 -34.64 -0.94
CA ALA A 279 9.23 -33.20 -1.21
C ALA A 279 9.47 -32.85 -2.68
N GLY A 280 9.19 -33.75 -3.61
CA GLY A 280 9.25 -33.49 -5.06
C GLY A 280 8.02 -32.72 -5.56
N GLU A 281 8.12 -32.18 -6.78
CA GLU A 281 7.05 -31.40 -7.43
C GLU A 281 5.72 -32.18 -7.51
N GLU A 282 5.78 -33.54 -7.58
CA GLU A 282 4.60 -34.39 -7.59
C GLU A 282 3.80 -34.38 -6.27
N SER A 283 4.43 -33.93 -5.18
CA SER A 283 3.80 -33.80 -3.87
C SER A 283 3.23 -32.41 -3.63
N GLU A 284 3.54 -31.46 -4.47
CA GLU A 284 3.01 -30.10 -4.43
C GLU A 284 1.55 -30.06 -4.89
N LYS A 285 0.86 -29.03 -4.46
CA LYS A 285 -0.56 -28.85 -4.75
C LYS A 285 -0.85 -27.48 -5.35
N ILE A 286 -1.96 -27.39 -6.02
CA ILE A 286 -2.54 -26.11 -6.47
C ILE A 286 -3.71 -25.80 -5.55
N GLY A 287 -3.73 -24.57 -5.01
CA GLY A 287 -4.83 -24.08 -4.19
C GLY A 287 -5.57 -22.92 -4.86
N THR A 288 -6.87 -22.81 -4.60
CA THR A 288 -7.67 -21.66 -5.03
C THR A 288 -8.36 -21.02 -3.85
N LEU A 289 -8.25 -19.71 -3.75
CA LEU A 289 -8.97 -18.88 -2.79
C LEU A 289 -9.91 -17.96 -3.55
N GLU A 290 -11.22 -18.14 -3.35
CA GLU A 290 -12.25 -17.29 -3.93
C GLU A 290 -12.75 -16.30 -2.88
N LEU A 291 -12.75 -15.03 -3.22
CA LEU A 291 -13.38 -13.97 -2.45
C LEU A 291 -14.82 -13.83 -2.92
N LEU A 292 -15.78 -13.98 -2.01
CA LEU A 292 -17.19 -14.07 -2.34
C LEU A 292 -17.93 -12.78 -1.96
N ASP A 293 -18.97 -12.47 -2.70
CA ASP A 293 -19.85 -11.35 -2.39
C ASP A 293 -20.65 -11.58 -1.09
N PRO A 294 -21.34 -10.58 -0.55
CA PRO A 294 -22.14 -10.71 0.68
C PRO A 294 -23.19 -11.82 0.65
N THR A 295 -23.63 -12.23 -0.54
CA THR A 295 -24.62 -13.31 -0.72
C THR A 295 -24.00 -14.71 -0.80
N LEU A 296 -22.65 -14.80 -0.83
CA LEU A 296 -21.88 -16.05 -0.99
C LEU A 296 -22.12 -16.78 -2.32
N THR A 297 -22.75 -16.12 -3.29
CA THR A 297 -23.12 -16.72 -4.57
C THR A 297 -22.21 -16.33 -5.72
N THR A 298 -21.64 -15.13 -5.66
CA THR A 298 -20.82 -14.58 -6.73
C THR A 298 -19.37 -14.48 -6.27
N THR A 299 -18.46 -15.04 -7.05
CA THR A 299 -17.01 -14.87 -6.84
C THR A 299 -16.62 -13.47 -7.35
N LEU A 300 -15.96 -12.69 -6.50
CA LEU A 300 -15.46 -11.35 -6.83
C LEU A 300 -14.05 -11.41 -7.40
N LEU A 301 -13.21 -12.27 -6.83
CA LEU A 301 -11.83 -12.49 -7.24
C LEU A 301 -11.45 -13.93 -6.94
N THR A 302 -10.73 -14.56 -7.85
CA THR A 302 -10.09 -15.86 -7.65
C THR A 302 -8.59 -15.67 -7.57
N ILE A 303 -7.97 -16.20 -6.52
CA ILE A 303 -6.53 -16.20 -6.29
C ILE A 303 -6.10 -17.65 -6.38
N THR A 304 -5.16 -17.96 -7.26
CA THR A 304 -4.62 -19.32 -7.44
C THR A 304 -3.19 -19.36 -6.91
N PHE A 305 -2.92 -20.31 -6.04
CA PHE A 305 -1.60 -20.61 -5.50
C PHE A 305 -1.05 -21.81 -6.23
N ASN A 306 0.05 -21.66 -6.94
CA ASN A 306 0.73 -22.74 -7.65
C ASN A 306 1.92 -23.22 -6.85
N HIS A 307 2.21 -24.52 -6.95
CA HIS A 307 3.33 -25.15 -6.27
C HIS A 307 3.32 -24.92 -4.75
N LEU A 308 2.18 -25.25 -4.12
CA LEU A 308 2.07 -25.23 -2.64
C LEU A 308 2.77 -26.47 -2.07
N GLY A 309 3.67 -26.25 -1.12
CA GLY A 309 4.28 -27.31 -0.34
C GLY A 309 4.18 -27.04 1.15
N ILE A 310 3.66 -28.01 1.91
CA ILE A 310 3.52 -27.88 3.35
C ILE A 310 4.88 -28.10 4.03
N PHE A 311 5.28 -27.16 4.92
CA PHE A 311 6.54 -27.27 5.65
C PHE A 311 6.37 -27.19 7.17
N ALA A 312 5.21 -26.71 7.68
CA ALA A 312 4.94 -26.66 9.10
C ALA A 312 3.48 -27.02 9.41
N PHE A 313 3.31 -27.79 10.48
CA PHE A 313 2.02 -28.22 11.01
C PHE A 313 2.12 -28.31 12.52
N GLY A 314 1.26 -27.64 13.26
CA GLY A 314 1.30 -27.70 14.72
C GLY A 314 0.05 -27.13 15.37
N PRO A 315 -0.19 -27.46 16.65
CA PRO A 315 -1.31 -26.92 17.40
C PRO A 315 -1.16 -25.40 17.58
N GLU A 316 -2.28 -24.69 17.49
CA GLU A 316 -2.32 -23.29 17.92
C GLU A 316 -2.20 -23.22 19.45
N LYS A 317 -1.53 -22.19 19.97
CA LYS A 317 -1.35 -22.00 21.39
C LYS A 317 -2.69 -21.82 22.11
N VAL A 318 -3.03 -22.72 23.01
CA VAL A 318 -4.24 -22.65 23.83
C VAL A 318 -3.87 -22.21 25.24
N ALA A 319 -4.62 -21.27 25.81
CA ALA A 319 -4.50 -20.91 27.23
C ALA A 319 -5.13 -21.99 28.09
N ALA A 320 -4.47 -22.37 29.17
CA ALA A 320 -4.99 -23.37 30.10
C ALA A 320 -6.31 -22.88 30.78
N GLY A 321 -7.29 -23.78 30.91
CA GLY A 321 -8.57 -23.48 31.55
C GLY A 321 -9.64 -22.83 30.67
N THR A 322 -9.42 -22.75 29.35
CA THR A 322 -10.44 -22.29 28.37
C THR A 322 -11.04 -23.45 27.60
N ASP A 323 -12.38 -23.54 27.60
CA ASP A 323 -13.11 -24.50 26.77
C ASP A 323 -13.24 -23.93 25.33
N THR A 324 -12.15 -24.04 24.58
CA THR A 324 -12.06 -23.54 23.21
C THR A 324 -11.85 -24.67 22.21
N ILE A 325 -12.39 -24.50 20.99
CA ILE A 325 -12.14 -25.44 19.90
C ILE A 325 -10.63 -25.52 19.63
N ARG A 326 -10.09 -26.73 19.68
CA ARG A 326 -8.68 -26.95 19.35
C ARG A 326 -8.45 -26.71 17.87
N ARG A 327 -7.44 -25.91 17.59
CA ARG A 327 -7.05 -25.50 16.25
C ARG A 327 -5.61 -25.86 15.96
N VAL A 328 -5.32 -26.05 14.69
CA VAL A 328 -3.97 -26.25 14.19
C VAL A 328 -3.62 -25.13 13.20
N LYS A 329 -2.36 -24.76 13.22
CA LYS A 329 -1.76 -23.85 12.24
C LYS A 329 -0.99 -24.67 11.22
N VAL A 330 -1.20 -24.36 9.96
CA VAL A 330 -0.52 -24.98 8.79
C VAL A 330 0.20 -23.87 8.06
N GLU A 331 1.48 -24.10 7.72
CA GLU A 331 2.24 -23.18 6.88
C GLU A 331 2.74 -23.88 5.63
N MET A 332 2.55 -23.20 4.50
CA MET A 332 2.89 -23.70 3.17
C MET A 332 3.71 -22.65 2.42
N TYR A 333 4.74 -23.08 1.72
CA TYR A 333 5.36 -22.20 0.72
C TYR A 333 4.47 -22.14 -0.53
N CYS A 334 4.66 -21.10 -1.34
CA CYS A 334 4.00 -20.90 -2.62
C CYS A 334 5.01 -20.31 -3.61
N GLU A 335 5.16 -20.92 -4.77
CA GLU A 335 6.13 -20.44 -5.75
C GLU A 335 5.55 -19.41 -6.70
N GLN A 336 4.23 -19.44 -6.93
CA GLN A 336 3.57 -18.46 -7.79
C GLN A 336 2.13 -18.23 -7.36
N ILE A 337 1.72 -16.96 -7.41
CA ILE A 337 0.33 -16.53 -7.20
C ILE A 337 -0.17 -15.90 -8.50
N THR A 338 -1.34 -16.29 -8.94
CA THR A 338 -2.06 -15.68 -10.06
C THR A 338 -3.46 -15.28 -9.63
N ILE A 339 -4.04 -14.29 -10.32
CA ILE A 339 -5.41 -13.83 -10.06
C ILE A 339 -6.25 -13.88 -11.31
N ALA A 340 -7.55 -14.09 -11.13
CA ALA A 340 -8.55 -13.98 -12.18
C ALA A 340 -9.79 -13.26 -11.65
N PRO A 341 -10.49 -12.48 -12.51
CA PRO A 341 -11.75 -11.87 -12.12
C PRO A 341 -12.76 -12.95 -11.77
N GLY A 342 -13.65 -12.62 -10.84
CA GLY A 342 -14.77 -13.52 -10.52
C GLY A 342 -15.66 -13.76 -11.74
N LYS A 343 -16.20 -14.97 -11.81
CA LYS A 343 -17.25 -15.28 -12.78
C LYS A 343 -18.54 -14.69 -12.24
N GLY A 344 -18.96 -13.56 -12.79
CA GLY A 344 -20.25 -12.91 -12.49
C GLY A 344 -21.44 -13.73 -12.96
#